data_e09802786c42675d9d708a3e768090ef
#
_entry.id   e09802786c42675d9d708a3e768090ef
#
_cell.length_a   1.000
_cell.length_b   1.000
_cell.length_c   1.000
_cell.angle_alpha   90.00
_cell.angle_beta   90.00
_cell.angle_gamma   90.00
#
_symmetry.space_group_name_H-M   'P 1'
#
loop_
_entity.id
_entity.type
_entity.pdbx_description
1 polymer ?
#
loop_
_entity_poly.entity_id
_entity_poly.type
_entity_poly.pdbx_seq_one_letter_code
_entity_poly.pdbx_strand_id
1 'polypeptide(L)'
;MTVVTGSDKTTAATEPFSNGEARGIINTTIDTLSPELRTGDNTIHSNPEEGYEEGLAHKTLTKFLEGRRFAVTRHAYGIDTSFEATFGSGGRQVVFCAEYDALPGIGHACGHNLIATSPLAAFLGAAEVLPKMKVLTQNL
;
A
#
# COMPACT_ATOMS: atom_id res chain seq x y z
N MET A 1 -5.45 3.52 5.16
CA MET A 1 -4.18 4.27 5.31
C MET A 1 -3.03 3.28 5.46
N THR A 2 -1.97 3.43 4.67
CA THR A 2 -0.86 2.47 4.63
C THR A 2 0.46 3.19 4.91
N VAL A 3 1.26 2.70 5.87
CA VAL A 3 2.47 3.39 6.36
C VAL A 3 3.72 2.58 6.06
N VAL A 4 4.73 3.21 5.45
CA VAL A 4 6.09 2.67 5.30
C VAL A 4 7.06 3.47 6.16
N THR A 5 7.87 2.81 7.00
CA THR A 5 8.85 3.47 7.85
C THR A 5 10.28 3.11 7.45
N GLY A 6 11.12 4.11 7.20
CA GLY A 6 12.55 3.96 6.89
C GLY A 6 13.45 4.53 7.97
N SER A 7 14.62 3.93 8.20
CA SER A 7 15.63 4.43 9.15
C SER A 7 16.64 5.33 8.45
N ASP A 8 16.86 6.52 8.99
CA ASP A 8 17.90 7.43 8.53
C ASP A 8 19.09 7.35 9.52
N LYS A 9 20.20 6.74 9.05
CA LYS A 9 21.53 6.88 9.70
C LYS A 9 22.55 7.12 8.60
N THR A 10 22.97 8.35 8.50
CA THR A 10 24.08 8.80 7.66
C THR A 10 25.39 8.21 8.19
N THR A 11 26.01 7.31 7.44
CA THR A 11 27.45 7.03 7.54
C THR A 11 27.96 6.42 6.23
N ALA A 12 28.97 7.10 5.64
CA ALA A 12 29.98 6.68 4.66
C ALA A 12 29.56 5.98 3.35
N ALA A 13 30.07 6.55 2.28
CA ALA A 13 29.97 6.28 0.87
C ALA A 13 30.15 4.81 0.43
N THR A 14 29.06 4.15 0.24
CA THR A 14 28.87 3.18 -0.85
C THR A 14 28.01 3.88 -1.89
N GLU A 15 28.21 3.57 -3.19
CA GLU A 15 27.40 4.14 -4.26
C GLU A 15 25.94 4.12 -3.83
N PRO A 16 25.26 5.28 -3.79
CA PRO A 16 23.89 5.30 -3.31
C PRO A 16 23.03 4.44 -4.21
N PHE A 17 22.16 3.62 -3.61
CA PHE A 17 21.11 2.88 -4.33
C PHE A 17 20.42 3.83 -5.29
N SER A 18 20.58 3.59 -6.59
CA SER A 18 20.20 4.58 -7.60
C SER A 18 18.67 4.69 -7.73
N ASN A 19 18.19 5.87 -8.06
CA ASN A 19 16.78 6.09 -8.38
C ASN A 19 16.32 5.19 -9.53
N GLY A 20 17.22 4.80 -10.45
CA GLY A 20 16.95 3.88 -11.54
C GLY A 20 16.68 2.46 -11.05
N GLU A 21 17.48 1.96 -10.12
CA GLU A 21 17.29 0.64 -9.51
C GLU A 21 16.01 0.59 -8.69
N ALA A 22 15.75 1.60 -7.86
CA ALA A 22 14.50 1.71 -7.11
C ALA A 22 13.28 1.66 -8.03
N ARG A 23 13.29 2.46 -9.09
CA ARG A 23 12.21 2.48 -10.09
C ARG A 23 12.03 1.13 -10.78
N GLY A 24 13.13 0.45 -11.15
CA GLY A 24 13.08 -0.88 -11.75
C GLY A 24 12.40 -1.90 -10.85
N ILE A 25 12.75 -1.91 -9.57
CA ILE A 25 12.14 -2.81 -8.58
C ILE A 25 10.65 -2.49 -8.40
N ILE A 26 10.29 -1.22 -8.23
CA ILE A 26 8.90 -0.79 -8.05
C ILE A 26 8.06 -1.22 -9.27
N ASN A 27 8.51 -0.93 -10.47
CA ASN A 27 7.79 -1.28 -11.70
C ASN A 27 7.59 -2.80 -11.80
N THR A 28 8.67 -3.59 -11.61
CA THR A 28 8.59 -5.05 -11.64
C THR A 28 7.62 -5.60 -10.59
N THR A 29 7.63 -5.03 -9.38
CA THR A 29 6.71 -5.42 -8.31
C THR A 29 5.26 -5.14 -8.70
N ILE A 30 4.97 -3.95 -9.20
CA ILE A 30 3.62 -3.55 -9.63
C ILE A 30 3.14 -4.40 -10.80
N ASP A 31 3.98 -4.60 -11.83
CA ASP A 31 3.65 -5.41 -12.99
C ASP A 31 3.33 -6.87 -12.60
N THR A 32 4.13 -7.43 -11.70
CA THR A 32 3.92 -8.80 -11.18
C THR A 32 2.61 -8.93 -10.40
N LEU A 33 2.25 -7.92 -9.62
CA LEU A 33 1.04 -7.91 -8.79
C LEU A 33 -0.20 -7.38 -9.52
N SER A 34 -0.03 -6.83 -10.73
CA SER A 34 -1.11 -6.20 -11.50
C SER A 34 -2.36 -7.09 -11.67
N PRO A 35 -2.26 -8.40 -11.94
CA PRO A 35 -3.45 -9.25 -12.06
C PRO A 35 -4.26 -9.33 -10.77
N GLU A 36 -3.59 -9.41 -9.62
CA GLU A 36 -4.25 -9.50 -8.31
C GLU A 36 -4.81 -8.14 -7.87
N LEU A 37 -4.05 -7.05 -8.11
CA LEU A 37 -4.52 -5.68 -7.87
C LEU A 37 -5.77 -5.38 -8.69
N ARG A 38 -5.79 -5.78 -9.97
CA ARG A 38 -6.97 -5.64 -10.84
C ARG A 38 -8.16 -6.48 -10.35
N THR A 39 -7.90 -7.67 -9.80
CA THR A 39 -8.97 -8.49 -9.21
C THR A 39 -9.59 -7.80 -8.01
N GLY A 40 -8.78 -7.22 -7.13
CA GLY A 40 -9.24 -6.41 -6.00
C GLY A 40 -10.04 -5.18 -6.44
N ASP A 41 -9.50 -4.42 -7.39
CA ASP A 41 -10.14 -3.25 -7.99
C ASP A 41 -11.52 -3.60 -8.59
N ASN A 42 -11.59 -4.63 -9.43
CA ASN A 42 -12.83 -5.10 -10.02
C ASN A 42 -13.85 -5.57 -8.98
N THR A 43 -13.38 -6.21 -7.89
CA THR A 43 -14.25 -6.64 -6.80
C THR A 43 -14.91 -5.44 -6.13
N ILE A 44 -14.13 -4.40 -5.82
CA ILE A 44 -14.64 -3.16 -5.22
C ILE A 44 -15.58 -2.46 -6.20
N HIS A 45 -15.14 -2.24 -7.44
CA HIS A 45 -15.94 -1.55 -8.46
C HIS A 45 -17.30 -2.21 -8.72
N SER A 46 -17.34 -3.55 -8.76
CA SER A 46 -18.56 -4.30 -9.08
C SER A 46 -19.51 -4.44 -7.87
N ASN A 47 -19.09 -4.07 -6.69
CA ASN A 47 -19.86 -4.13 -5.45
C ASN A 47 -19.72 -2.80 -4.71
N PRO A 48 -20.33 -1.72 -5.23
CA PRO A 48 -20.19 -0.40 -4.63
C PRO A 48 -20.82 -0.37 -3.24
N GLU A 49 -20.05 0.08 -2.26
CA GLU A 49 -20.45 0.28 -0.86
C GLU A 49 -20.29 1.75 -0.50
N GLU A 50 -21.28 2.33 0.17
CA GLU A 50 -21.26 3.75 0.56
C GLU A 50 -20.37 3.97 1.79
N GLY A 51 -20.00 5.22 2.04
CA GLY A 51 -19.11 5.60 3.13
C GLY A 51 -19.55 5.10 4.50
N TYR A 52 -18.63 4.51 5.25
CA TYR A 52 -18.80 3.79 6.52
C TYR A 52 -19.52 2.43 6.43
N GLU A 53 -19.87 1.95 5.24
CA GLU A 53 -20.49 0.64 5.01
C GLU A 53 -19.62 -0.28 4.13
N GLU A 54 -18.35 0.08 3.88
CA GLU A 54 -17.44 -0.55 2.93
C GLU A 54 -16.86 -1.89 3.47
N GLY A 55 -17.73 -2.79 3.89
CA GLY A 55 -17.33 -4.06 4.53
C GLY A 55 -16.61 -5.02 3.59
N LEU A 56 -17.05 -5.14 2.32
CA LEU A 56 -16.43 -6.00 1.33
C LEU A 56 -15.09 -5.43 0.86
N ALA A 57 -15.02 -4.13 0.59
CA ALA A 57 -13.79 -3.45 0.20
C ALA A 57 -12.74 -3.58 1.30
N HIS A 58 -13.08 -3.25 2.56
CA HIS A 58 -12.24 -3.44 3.73
C HIS A 58 -11.70 -4.87 3.83
N LYS A 59 -12.59 -5.88 3.74
CA LYS A 59 -12.22 -7.29 3.81
C LYS A 59 -11.31 -7.71 2.65
N THR A 60 -11.56 -7.22 1.45
CA THR A 60 -10.78 -7.54 0.26
C THR A 60 -9.34 -7.02 0.39
N LEU A 61 -9.18 -5.75 0.73
CA LEU A 61 -7.88 -5.10 0.85
C LEU A 61 -7.07 -5.63 2.04
N THR A 62 -7.71 -5.81 3.20
CA THR A 62 -7.02 -6.33 4.40
C THR A 62 -6.56 -7.76 4.21
N LYS A 63 -7.39 -8.66 3.64
CA LYS A 63 -6.97 -10.04 3.33
C LYS A 63 -5.82 -10.10 2.34
N PHE A 64 -5.83 -9.25 1.33
CA PHE A 64 -4.75 -9.16 0.35
C PHE A 64 -3.43 -8.81 1.02
N LEU A 65 -3.42 -7.85 1.94
CA LEU A 65 -2.22 -7.42 2.68
C LEU A 65 -1.77 -8.46 3.73
N GLU A 66 -2.70 -9.02 4.49
CA GLU A 66 -2.41 -10.08 5.47
C GLU A 66 -1.84 -11.33 4.80
N GLY A 67 -2.36 -11.71 3.63
CA GLY A 67 -1.84 -12.82 2.82
C GLY A 67 -0.38 -12.61 2.39
N ARG A 68 0.08 -11.36 2.36
CA ARG A 68 1.47 -10.96 2.10
C ARG A 68 2.29 -10.67 3.35
N ARG A 69 1.73 -11.01 4.52
CA ARG A 69 2.38 -10.89 5.83
C ARG A 69 2.68 -9.44 6.26
N PHE A 70 1.93 -8.46 5.76
CA PHE A 70 1.97 -7.13 6.31
C PHE A 70 1.25 -7.08 7.66
N ALA A 71 1.73 -6.24 8.56
CA ALA A 71 1.03 -5.96 9.80
C ALA A 71 -0.19 -5.08 9.49
N VAL A 72 -1.40 -5.62 9.68
CA VAL A 72 -2.66 -4.93 9.40
C VAL A 72 -3.43 -4.73 10.69
N THR A 73 -3.77 -3.49 10.99
CA THR A 73 -4.70 -3.11 12.05
C THR A 73 -6.05 -2.81 11.40
N ARG A 74 -7.01 -3.68 11.61
CA ARG A 74 -8.39 -3.50 11.15
C ARG A 74 -9.14 -2.56 12.08
N HIS A 75 -10.17 -1.89 11.57
CA HIS A 75 -11.02 -0.97 12.34
C HIS A 75 -10.20 0.14 13.02
N ALA A 76 -9.20 0.66 12.29
CA ALA A 76 -8.28 1.67 12.78
C ALA A 76 -9.02 3.00 13.05
N TYR A 77 -8.51 3.77 13.99
CA TYR A 77 -9.01 5.11 14.30
C TYR A 77 -10.50 5.20 14.70
N GLY A 78 -11.08 4.07 15.15
CA GLY A 78 -12.49 4.03 15.56
C GLY A 78 -13.50 4.04 14.41
N ILE A 79 -13.05 3.70 13.19
CA ILE A 79 -13.90 3.55 12.01
C ILE A 79 -13.95 2.07 11.63
N ASP A 80 -15.12 1.46 11.62
CA ASP A 80 -15.29 0.00 11.45
C ASP A 80 -14.79 -0.52 10.10
N THR A 81 -14.86 0.28 9.06
CA THR A 81 -14.43 -0.08 7.71
C THR A 81 -13.01 0.40 7.37
N SER A 82 -12.32 1.06 8.29
CA SER A 82 -10.94 1.51 8.06
C SER A 82 -9.90 0.46 8.42
N PHE A 83 -8.71 0.60 7.89
CA PHE A 83 -7.54 -0.17 8.30
C PHE A 83 -6.25 0.63 8.15
N GLU A 84 -5.23 0.18 8.86
CA GLU A 84 -3.85 0.61 8.68
C GLU A 84 -2.97 -0.60 8.38
N ALA A 85 -2.10 -0.50 7.41
CA ALA A 85 -1.06 -1.49 7.16
C ALA A 85 0.31 -0.84 7.27
N THR A 86 1.25 -1.52 7.94
CA THR A 86 2.57 -0.99 8.21
C THR A 86 3.67 -1.91 7.70
N PHE A 87 4.79 -1.30 7.30
CA PHE A 87 6.01 -2.00 6.92
C PHE A 87 7.25 -1.22 7.34
N GLY A 88 8.23 -1.93 7.90
CA GLY A 88 9.47 -1.33 8.38
C GLY A 88 9.36 -0.74 9.79
N SER A 89 10.42 -0.10 10.25
CA SER A 89 10.49 0.51 11.60
C SER A 89 11.52 1.61 11.66
N GLY A 90 11.26 2.61 12.50
CA GLY A 90 12.15 3.74 12.76
C GLY A 90 12.26 4.73 11.61
N GLY A 91 12.91 5.87 11.84
CA GLY A 91 13.17 6.88 10.83
C GLY A 91 11.95 7.67 10.37
N ARG A 92 12.03 8.19 9.14
CA ARG A 92 10.96 8.97 8.52
C ARG A 92 9.82 8.06 8.09
N GLN A 93 8.58 8.49 8.32
CA GLN A 93 7.39 7.80 7.86
C GLN A 93 6.90 8.40 6.54
N VAL A 94 6.47 7.51 5.63
CA VAL A 94 5.74 7.86 4.40
C VAL A 94 4.38 7.18 4.48
N VAL A 95 3.32 7.96 4.29
CA VAL A 95 1.94 7.51 4.37
C VAL A 95 1.31 7.53 2.99
N PHE A 96 0.67 6.44 2.61
CA PHE A 96 -0.17 6.33 1.43
C PHE A 96 -1.62 6.30 1.88
N CYS A 97 -2.41 7.31 1.49
CA CYS A 97 -3.83 7.39 1.80
C CYS A 97 -4.64 6.72 0.70
N ALA A 98 -5.66 5.96 1.09
CA ALA A 98 -6.58 5.28 0.20
C ALA A 98 -8.03 5.49 0.65
N GLU A 99 -8.93 5.62 -0.31
CA GLU A 99 -10.38 5.74 -0.13
C GLU A 99 -11.04 4.68 -1.02
N TYR A 100 -12.16 4.11 -0.61
CA TYR A 100 -12.83 3.04 -1.36
C TYR A 100 -14.36 3.04 -1.26
N ASP A 101 -14.93 4.12 -0.73
CA ASP A 101 -16.37 4.36 -0.72
C ASP A 101 -16.91 4.66 -2.12
N ALA A 102 -18.16 4.30 -2.34
CA ALA A 102 -18.91 4.60 -3.54
C ALA A 102 -19.91 5.76 -3.29
N LEU A 103 -20.39 6.34 -4.38
CA LEU A 103 -21.39 7.40 -4.33
C LEU A 103 -22.81 6.82 -4.37
N PRO A 104 -23.75 7.36 -3.60
CA PRO A 104 -25.13 6.92 -3.62
C PRO A 104 -25.75 6.91 -5.02
N GLY A 105 -26.28 5.76 -5.45
CA GLY A 105 -27.00 5.60 -6.70
C GLY A 105 -26.18 5.62 -8.01
N ILE A 106 -24.87 5.96 -7.95
CA ILE A 106 -23.99 6.01 -9.12
C ILE A 106 -22.70 5.20 -8.97
N GLY A 107 -22.53 4.49 -7.86
CA GLY A 107 -21.41 3.60 -7.61
C GLY A 107 -20.05 4.33 -7.61
N HIS A 108 -19.04 3.71 -8.19
CA HIS A 108 -17.67 4.24 -8.23
C HIS A 108 -17.44 5.28 -9.36
N ALA A 109 -18.42 6.12 -9.68
CA ALA A 109 -18.26 7.19 -10.66
C ALA A 109 -17.19 8.23 -10.27
N CYS A 110 -16.85 8.33 -8.97
CA CYS A 110 -15.72 9.14 -8.47
C CYS A 110 -14.35 8.49 -8.65
N GLY A 111 -14.27 7.17 -8.92
CA GLY A 111 -13.02 6.43 -9.09
C GLY A 111 -12.34 6.01 -7.79
N HIS A 112 -13.03 5.98 -6.64
CA HIS A 112 -12.42 5.58 -5.36
C HIS A 112 -11.91 4.13 -5.35
N ASN A 113 -12.45 3.22 -6.16
CA ASN A 113 -11.85 1.90 -6.39
C ASN A 113 -10.40 2.01 -6.91
N LEU A 114 -10.11 2.97 -7.80
CA LEU A 114 -8.75 3.23 -8.29
C LEU A 114 -7.90 3.96 -7.23
N ILE A 115 -8.52 4.85 -6.43
CA ILE A 115 -7.86 5.52 -5.31
C ILE A 115 -7.56 4.53 -4.17
N ALA A 116 -8.27 3.41 -4.07
CA ALA A 116 -7.90 2.30 -3.20
C ALA A 116 -6.67 1.55 -3.72
N THR A 117 -6.68 1.22 -5.02
CA THR A 117 -5.69 0.33 -5.63
C THR A 117 -4.34 1.00 -5.88
N SER A 118 -4.33 2.28 -6.28
CA SER A 118 -3.09 2.99 -6.61
C SER A 118 -2.16 3.20 -5.41
N PRO A 119 -2.61 3.72 -4.25
CA PRO A 119 -1.78 3.83 -3.05
C PRO A 119 -1.35 2.47 -2.51
N LEU A 120 -2.18 1.44 -2.65
CA LEU A 120 -1.82 0.07 -2.30
C LEU A 120 -0.64 -0.41 -3.15
N ALA A 121 -0.68 -0.21 -4.46
CA ALA A 121 0.42 -0.55 -5.36
C ALA A 121 1.70 0.23 -5.01
N ALA A 122 1.58 1.53 -4.70
CA ALA A 122 2.70 2.36 -4.27
C ALA A 122 3.32 1.86 -2.94
N PHE A 123 2.49 1.48 -1.97
CA PHE A 123 2.94 0.89 -0.71
C PHE A 123 3.70 -0.42 -0.93
N LEU A 124 3.19 -1.32 -1.76
CA LEU A 124 3.84 -2.59 -2.07
C LEU A 124 5.20 -2.38 -2.75
N GLY A 125 5.26 -1.48 -3.72
CA GLY A 125 6.52 -1.10 -4.37
C GLY A 125 7.54 -0.51 -3.39
N ALA A 126 7.11 0.38 -2.51
CA ALA A 126 7.96 0.97 -1.47
C ALA A 126 8.45 -0.09 -0.45
N ALA A 127 7.56 -1.01 -0.04
CA ALA A 127 7.90 -2.09 0.87
C ALA A 127 8.96 -3.04 0.27
N GLU A 128 8.94 -3.29 -1.03
CA GLU A 128 9.92 -4.13 -1.72
C GLU A 128 11.29 -3.45 -1.85
N VAL A 129 11.33 -2.14 -2.00
CA VAL A 129 12.58 -1.37 -2.13
C VAL A 129 13.26 -1.16 -0.77
N LEU A 130 12.49 -0.89 0.28
CA LEU A 130 13.00 -0.47 1.58
C LEU A 130 14.04 -1.41 2.20
N PRO A 131 13.89 -2.76 2.21
CA PRO A 131 14.91 -3.67 2.71
C PRO A 131 16.21 -3.62 1.91
N LYS A 132 16.12 -3.41 0.60
CA LYS A 132 17.29 -3.36 -0.30
C LYS A 132 18.12 -2.10 -0.07
N MET A 133 17.46 -0.98 0.24
CA MET A 133 18.14 0.25 0.65
C MET A 133 18.90 0.07 1.98
N LYS A 134 18.35 -0.70 2.93
CA LYS A 134 18.98 -0.95 4.25
C LYS A 134 20.20 -1.88 4.18
N VAL A 135 20.20 -2.88 3.29
CA VAL A 135 21.32 -3.83 3.15
C VAL A 135 22.59 -3.12 2.72
N LEU A 136 22.49 -2.09 1.89
CA LEU A 136 23.66 -1.31 1.45
C LEU A 136 24.26 -0.44 2.54
N THR A 137 23.51 -0.10 3.59
CA THR A 137 23.98 0.69 4.73
C THR A 137 24.53 -0.15 5.90
N GLN A 138 24.36 -1.48 5.87
CA GLN A 138 24.82 -2.40 6.92
C GLN A 138 26.14 -3.12 6.59
N ASN A 139 26.64 -3.03 5.38
CA ASN A 139 27.90 -3.67 4.93
C ASN A 139 29.10 -2.70 4.95
N LEU A 140 29.03 -1.71 5.80
CA LEU A 140 30.09 -0.76 6.16
C LEU A 140 30.35 -0.83 7.66
#